data_41f4da2e75e68fa2f9843640557f78ad
#
_entry.id   41f4da2e75e68fa2f9843640557f78ad
#
_cell.length_a   1.000
_cell.length_b   1.000
_cell.length_c   1.000
_cell.angle_alpha   90.00
_cell.angle_beta   90.00
_cell.angle_gamma   90.00
#
_symmetry.space_group_name_H-M   'P 1'
#
loop_
_entity.id
_entity.type
_entity.pdbx_description
1 polymer ?
#
loop_
_entity_poly.entity_id
_entity_poly.type
_entity_poly.pdbx_seq_one_letter_code
_entity_poly.pdbx_strand_id
1 'polypeptide(L)'
;MDKVKRKSPYAGEWKPFFRKLPWLLLIPAFYGIGILASKYPDTTENVYSAPLYPYISRALGYITSLARGVSVSECVVLGLIVAAIVLVIVFIVKLFSGRLRFAQLMSFIMGICVFASFMFALFYIDWGFNYMRPSLYRRMNLSLEQRPVEELDALCKRLAASANALRDSLKEDENGVFALEKDSAAEFSKIPAAYRLLGADYSIFSGTVYPAKGVKASVAMSYGGIAGIYIPYFAEANVNINQPALLIASSAAHETAHYLGVARE
;
A
#
# COMPACT_ATOMS: atom_id res chain seq x y z
N MET A 1 -14.81 31.92 56.02
CA MET A 1 -13.83 30.84 55.93
C MET A 1 -13.86 30.29 54.51
N ASP A 2 -13.00 30.83 53.65
CA ASP A 2 -12.88 30.36 52.27
C ASP A 2 -12.15 29.00 52.26
N LYS A 3 -12.87 27.97 51.79
CA LYS A 3 -12.26 26.67 51.52
C LYS A 3 -11.40 26.79 50.23
N VAL A 4 -10.14 27.10 50.42
CA VAL A 4 -9.16 26.97 49.32
C VAL A 4 -9.19 25.52 48.87
N LYS A 5 -9.82 25.25 47.73
CA LYS A 5 -9.74 23.93 47.03
C LYS A 5 -8.28 23.70 46.66
N ARG A 6 -7.54 22.93 47.49
CA ARG A 6 -6.21 22.44 47.13
C ARG A 6 -6.34 21.59 45.85
N LYS A 7 -5.92 22.14 44.72
CA LYS A 7 -5.78 21.36 43.47
C LYS A 7 -4.84 20.18 43.77
N SER A 8 -5.29 18.98 43.52
CA SER A 8 -4.44 17.79 43.64
C SER A 8 -3.17 18.01 42.82
N PRO A 9 -1.97 17.79 43.38
CA PRO A 9 -0.68 17.94 42.67
C PRO A 9 -0.62 17.05 41.42
N TYR A 10 -1.48 16.05 41.30
CA TYR A 10 -1.54 15.11 40.19
C TYR A 10 -2.56 15.50 39.09
N ALA A 11 -3.38 16.53 39.30
CA ALA A 11 -4.44 16.91 38.35
C ALA A 11 -3.90 17.35 36.98
N GLY A 12 -2.65 17.83 36.91
CA GLY A 12 -1.97 18.23 35.67
C GLY A 12 -1.33 17.08 34.88
N GLU A 13 -1.01 15.97 35.53
CA GLU A 13 -0.27 14.86 34.90
C GLU A 13 -1.11 14.11 33.85
N TRP A 14 -2.42 14.07 34.03
CA TRP A 14 -3.36 13.40 33.12
C TRP A 14 -3.85 14.28 31.96
N LYS A 15 -3.55 15.57 31.99
CA LYS A 15 -3.99 16.51 30.94
C LYS A 15 -3.51 16.09 29.54
N PRO A 16 -2.26 15.64 29.33
CA PRO A 16 -1.82 15.18 28.01
C PRO A 16 -2.56 13.94 27.53
N PHE A 17 -2.95 13.04 28.42
CA PHE A 17 -3.75 11.86 28.09
C PHE A 17 -5.15 12.26 27.58
N PHE A 18 -5.90 13.06 28.37
CA PHE A 18 -7.25 13.44 28.01
C PHE A 18 -7.34 14.32 26.74
N ARG A 19 -6.32 15.15 26.47
CA ARG A 19 -6.24 15.92 25.22
C ARG A 19 -6.14 15.07 23.96
N LYS A 20 -5.65 13.86 24.07
CA LYS A 20 -5.48 12.91 22.96
C LYS A 20 -6.76 12.11 22.69
N LEU A 21 -7.60 11.90 23.69
CA LEU A 21 -8.76 11.02 23.63
C LEU A 21 -9.73 11.30 22.46
N PRO A 22 -10.08 12.55 22.13
CA PRO A 22 -10.99 12.85 21.02
C PRO A 22 -10.48 12.37 19.65
N TRP A 23 -9.16 12.28 19.46
CA TRP A 23 -8.56 11.84 18.20
C TRP A 23 -8.78 10.35 17.89
N LEU A 24 -9.13 9.55 18.90
CA LEU A 24 -9.50 8.15 18.69
C LEU A 24 -10.83 8.01 17.93
N LEU A 25 -11.65 9.06 17.90
CA LEU A 25 -12.90 9.10 17.14
C LEU A 25 -12.68 9.03 15.62
N LEU A 26 -11.46 9.26 15.15
CA LEU A 26 -11.13 9.07 13.74
C LEU A 26 -11.37 7.62 13.27
N ILE A 27 -11.08 6.61 14.11
CA ILE A 27 -11.30 5.21 13.74
C ILE A 27 -12.78 4.93 13.49
N PRO A 28 -13.70 5.10 14.46
CA PRO A 28 -15.12 4.82 14.22
C PRO A 28 -15.72 5.73 13.15
N ALA A 29 -15.26 6.98 13.01
CA ALA A 29 -15.72 7.88 11.96
C ALA A 29 -15.39 7.36 10.57
N PHE A 30 -14.11 7.08 10.28
CA PHE A 30 -13.70 6.58 8.96
C PHE A 30 -14.18 5.15 8.69
N TYR A 31 -14.26 4.31 9.72
CA TYR A 31 -14.86 2.98 9.59
C TYR A 31 -16.35 3.08 9.22
N GLY A 32 -17.10 3.95 9.89
CA GLY A 32 -18.52 4.19 9.58
C GLY A 32 -18.73 4.76 8.16
N ILE A 33 -17.90 5.70 7.73
CA ILE A 33 -17.90 6.20 6.34
C ILE A 33 -17.57 5.06 5.37
N GLY A 34 -16.60 4.18 5.69
CA GLY A 34 -16.26 3.03 4.88
C GLY A 34 -17.43 2.03 4.74
N ILE A 35 -18.16 1.75 5.84
CA ILE A 35 -19.38 0.93 5.78
C ILE A 35 -20.44 1.59 4.87
N LEU A 36 -20.60 2.91 4.97
CA LEU A 36 -21.55 3.63 4.12
C LEU A 36 -21.12 3.55 2.65
N ALA A 37 -19.84 3.82 2.36
CA ALA A 37 -19.27 3.75 1.02
C ALA A 37 -19.44 2.35 0.39
N SER A 38 -19.28 1.29 1.17
CA SER A 38 -19.44 -0.09 0.70
C SER A 38 -20.88 -0.45 0.29
N LYS A 39 -21.87 0.24 0.86
CA LYS A 39 -23.28 0.09 0.46
C LYS A 39 -23.63 0.83 -0.84
N TYR A 40 -22.83 1.81 -1.21
CA TYR A 40 -23.05 2.65 -2.38
C TYR A 40 -21.81 2.72 -3.28
N PRO A 41 -21.40 1.58 -3.93
CA PRO A 41 -20.17 1.52 -4.71
C PRO A 41 -20.13 2.54 -5.87
N ASP A 42 -21.24 2.74 -6.57
CA ASP A 42 -21.32 3.68 -7.68
C ASP A 42 -21.18 5.14 -7.20
N THR A 43 -21.67 5.46 -6.01
CA THR A 43 -21.45 6.77 -5.38
C THR A 43 -20.00 6.95 -5.01
N THR A 44 -19.37 5.91 -4.44
CA THR A 44 -17.93 5.94 -4.11
C THR A 44 -17.08 6.14 -5.35
N GLU A 45 -17.41 5.47 -6.45
CA GLU A 45 -16.75 5.67 -7.74
C GLU A 45 -16.86 7.12 -8.21
N ASN A 46 -18.08 7.69 -8.21
CA ASN A 46 -18.36 9.00 -8.77
C ASN A 46 -17.91 10.18 -7.89
N VAL A 47 -17.75 9.99 -6.58
CA VAL A 47 -17.40 11.06 -5.63
C VAL A 47 -15.94 11.04 -5.25
N TYR A 48 -15.35 9.86 -5.12
CA TYR A 48 -13.98 9.71 -4.63
C TYR A 48 -13.04 9.09 -5.68
N SER A 49 -13.34 7.87 -6.14
CA SER A 49 -12.37 7.05 -6.85
C SER A 49 -12.05 7.55 -8.26
N ALA A 50 -13.04 8.10 -8.97
CA ALA A 50 -12.82 8.68 -10.29
C ALA A 50 -12.37 10.16 -10.24
N PRO A 51 -13.03 11.07 -9.47
CA PRO A 51 -12.68 12.49 -9.51
C PRO A 51 -11.55 12.90 -8.57
N LEU A 52 -11.37 12.26 -7.41
CA LEU A 52 -10.46 12.75 -6.36
C LEU A 52 -9.17 11.91 -6.25
N TYR A 53 -9.31 10.60 -6.17
CA TYR A 53 -8.18 9.69 -5.96
C TYR A 53 -7.04 9.85 -7.00
N PRO A 54 -7.29 10.03 -8.31
CA PRO A 54 -6.22 10.19 -9.29
C PRO A 54 -5.31 11.39 -9.03
N TYR A 55 -5.82 12.46 -8.43
CA TYR A 55 -4.99 13.62 -8.04
C TYR A 55 -4.12 13.30 -6.85
N ILE A 56 -4.66 12.58 -5.85
CA ILE A 56 -3.90 12.13 -4.66
C ILE A 56 -2.77 11.21 -5.11
N SER A 57 -3.09 10.16 -5.85
CA SER A 57 -2.12 9.18 -6.35
C SER A 57 -1.05 9.82 -7.22
N ARG A 58 -1.44 10.74 -8.14
CA ARG A 58 -0.50 11.47 -8.98
C ARG A 58 0.45 12.34 -8.17
N ALA A 59 -0.07 13.11 -7.19
CA ALA A 59 0.74 14.01 -6.39
C ALA A 59 1.76 13.24 -5.53
N LEU A 60 1.31 12.22 -4.80
CA LEU A 60 2.18 11.39 -3.98
C LEU A 60 3.19 10.62 -4.83
N GLY A 61 2.74 9.97 -5.91
CA GLY A 61 3.60 9.23 -6.82
C GLY A 61 4.63 10.12 -7.53
N TYR A 62 4.28 11.37 -7.87
CA TYR A 62 5.24 12.33 -8.39
C TYR A 62 6.36 12.62 -7.38
N ILE A 63 5.99 12.92 -6.13
CA ILE A 63 6.96 13.20 -5.06
C ILE A 63 7.91 12.01 -4.88
N THR A 64 7.37 10.79 -4.77
CA THR A 64 8.19 9.59 -4.56
C THR A 64 9.00 9.22 -5.80
N SER A 65 8.53 9.54 -7.01
CA SER A 65 9.26 9.29 -8.26
C SER A 65 10.56 10.11 -8.38
N LEU A 66 10.67 11.23 -7.64
CA LEU A 66 11.90 12.03 -7.61
C LEU A 66 13.08 11.26 -7.01
N ALA A 67 12.82 10.32 -6.11
CA ALA A 67 13.81 9.38 -5.58
C ALA A 67 14.01 8.21 -6.55
N ARG A 68 14.69 8.45 -7.66
CA ARG A 68 14.89 7.48 -8.75
C ARG A 68 15.55 6.19 -8.24
N GLY A 69 14.90 5.05 -8.47
CA GLY A 69 15.42 3.71 -8.12
C GLY A 69 15.52 3.42 -6.63
N VAL A 70 15.12 4.35 -5.75
CA VAL A 70 15.09 4.15 -4.30
C VAL A 70 13.65 4.11 -3.81
N SER A 71 13.28 3.06 -3.10
CA SER A 71 11.99 2.98 -2.43
C SER A 71 11.94 3.93 -1.25
N VAL A 72 11.13 4.99 -1.35
CA VAL A 72 10.91 5.95 -0.26
C VAL A 72 10.20 5.27 0.90
N SER A 73 9.21 4.43 0.59
CA SER A 73 8.47 3.66 1.59
C SER A 73 9.39 2.71 2.37
N GLU A 74 10.34 2.03 1.71
CA GLU A 74 11.34 1.21 2.39
C GLU A 74 12.20 2.05 3.36
N CYS A 75 12.69 3.21 2.91
CA CYS A 75 13.47 4.10 3.76
C CYS A 75 12.67 4.57 4.99
N VAL A 76 11.38 4.92 4.79
CA VAL A 76 10.53 5.35 5.90
C VAL A 76 10.23 4.19 6.86
N VAL A 77 9.94 2.99 6.36
CA VAL A 77 9.72 1.81 7.20
C VAL A 77 10.96 1.50 8.03
N LEU A 78 12.15 1.49 7.43
CA LEU A 78 13.41 1.30 8.16
C LEU A 78 13.62 2.40 9.22
N GLY A 79 13.35 3.66 8.87
CA GLY A 79 13.42 4.77 9.82
C GLY A 79 12.44 4.61 10.99
N LEU A 80 11.22 4.14 10.74
CA LEU A 80 10.23 3.86 11.78
C LEU A 80 10.66 2.70 12.69
N ILE A 81 11.28 1.66 12.13
CA ILE A 81 11.83 0.54 12.92
C ILE A 81 12.94 1.05 13.86
N VAL A 82 13.88 1.85 13.33
CA VAL A 82 14.94 2.45 14.17
C VAL A 82 14.35 3.35 15.24
N ALA A 83 13.39 4.20 14.89
CA ALA A 83 12.70 5.06 15.86
C ALA A 83 11.97 4.23 16.94
N ALA A 84 11.31 3.14 16.57
CA ALA A 84 10.64 2.24 17.51
C ALA A 84 11.66 1.60 18.48
N ILE A 85 12.81 1.13 17.98
CA ILE A 85 13.88 0.57 18.80
C ILE A 85 14.38 1.61 19.81
N VAL A 86 14.66 2.83 19.35
CA VAL A 86 15.10 3.94 20.22
C VAL A 86 14.04 4.25 21.29
N LEU A 87 12.78 4.32 20.92
CA LEU A 87 11.68 4.56 21.87
C LEU A 87 11.57 3.44 22.92
N VAL A 88 11.73 2.18 22.52
CA VAL A 88 11.75 1.03 23.43
C VAL A 88 12.92 1.14 24.39
N ILE A 89 14.13 1.44 23.92
CA ILE A 89 15.31 1.64 24.76
C ILE A 89 15.07 2.75 25.79
N VAL A 90 14.61 3.93 25.32
CA VAL A 90 14.31 5.07 26.21
C VAL A 90 13.25 4.71 27.23
N PHE A 91 12.23 3.94 26.84
CA PHE A 91 11.19 3.46 27.74
C PHE A 91 11.76 2.53 28.83
N ILE A 92 12.59 1.55 28.43
CA ILE A 92 13.24 0.62 29.36
C ILE A 92 14.13 1.38 30.35
N VAL A 93 14.95 2.32 29.89
CA VAL A 93 15.82 3.14 30.77
C VAL A 93 14.98 3.95 31.76
N LYS A 94 13.88 4.55 31.34
CA LYS A 94 12.97 5.29 32.24
C LYS A 94 12.30 4.38 33.28
N LEU A 95 11.94 3.18 32.88
CA LEU A 95 11.31 2.19 33.74
C LEU A 95 12.27 1.77 34.87
N PHE A 96 13.50 1.35 34.52
CA PHE A 96 14.51 0.90 35.49
C PHE A 96 15.09 2.04 36.34
N SER A 97 15.10 3.27 35.85
CA SER A 97 15.54 4.43 36.64
C SER A 97 14.48 4.97 37.62
N GLY A 98 13.30 4.34 37.71
CA GLY A 98 12.20 4.79 38.56
C GLY A 98 11.61 6.17 38.16
N ARG A 99 11.97 6.68 36.98
CA ARG A 99 11.52 8.00 36.51
C ARG A 99 10.20 7.96 35.74
N LEU A 100 9.67 6.76 35.46
CA LEU A 100 8.42 6.60 34.71
C LEU A 100 7.22 6.70 35.65
N ARG A 101 6.43 7.76 35.49
CA ARG A 101 5.14 7.90 36.19
C ARG A 101 4.03 7.21 35.41
N PHE A 102 3.07 6.61 36.09
CA PHE A 102 1.95 5.90 35.44
C PHE A 102 1.16 6.77 34.44
N ALA A 103 0.91 8.02 34.78
CA ALA A 103 0.23 8.96 33.87
C ALA A 103 1.04 9.23 32.58
N GLN A 104 2.37 9.24 32.65
CA GLN A 104 3.25 9.39 31.48
C GLN A 104 3.20 8.13 30.60
N LEU A 105 3.21 6.94 31.21
CA LEU A 105 3.04 5.68 30.49
C LEU A 105 1.71 5.66 29.74
N MET A 106 0.61 5.96 30.42
CA MET A 106 -0.72 5.97 29.80
C MET A 106 -0.81 7.03 28.70
N SER A 107 -0.21 8.20 28.88
CA SER A 107 -0.16 9.24 27.86
C SER A 107 0.69 8.84 26.65
N PHE A 108 1.74 8.05 26.84
CA PHE A 108 2.56 7.49 25.75
C PHE A 108 1.78 6.46 24.94
N ILE A 109 1.15 5.48 25.60
CA ILE A 109 0.30 4.48 24.96
C ILE A 109 -0.83 5.16 24.18
N MET A 110 -1.50 6.15 24.80
CA MET A 110 -2.52 6.95 24.12
C MET A 110 -1.96 7.66 22.88
N GLY A 111 -0.70 8.12 22.91
CA GLY A 111 -0.03 8.71 21.78
C GLY A 111 0.13 7.72 20.61
N ILE A 112 0.47 6.47 20.89
CA ILE A 112 0.53 5.41 19.88
C ILE A 112 -0.86 5.13 19.30
N CYS A 113 -1.89 5.05 20.14
CA CYS A 113 -3.26 4.84 19.67
C CYS A 113 -3.74 5.99 18.77
N VAL A 114 -3.42 7.24 19.12
CA VAL A 114 -3.75 8.41 18.30
C VAL A 114 -2.98 8.38 16.99
N PHE A 115 -1.69 8.05 17.00
CA PHE A 115 -0.92 7.89 15.77
C PHE A 115 -1.55 6.83 14.85
N ALA A 116 -1.91 5.66 15.40
CA ALA A 116 -2.62 4.62 14.66
C ALA A 116 -3.96 5.12 14.10
N SER A 117 -4.69 5.94 14.85
CA SER A 117 -5.96 6.53 14.42
C SER A 117 -5.79 7.49 13.23
N PHE A 118 -4.73 8.32 13.25
CA PHE A 118 -4.38 9.18 12.13
C PHE A 118 -3.95 8.38 10.91
N MET A 119 -3.11 7.35 11.09
CA MET A 119 -2.69 6.47 9.98
C MET A 119 -3.89 5.75 9.36
N PHE A 120 -4.84 5.29 10.18
CA PHE A 120 -6.08 4.68 9.71
C PHE A 120 -6.93 5.66 8.88
N ALA A 121 -7.13 6.88 9.37
CA ALA A 121 -7.87 7.91 8.64
C ALA A 121 -7.16 8.28 7.33
N LEU A 122 -5.84 8.47 7.37
CA LEU A 122 -5.02 8.76 6.20
C LEU A 122 -5.10 7.64 5.17
N PHE A 123 -5.04 6.36 5.61
CA PHE A 123 -5.24 5.23 4.72
C PHE A 123 -6.56 5.31 3.93
N TYR A 124 -7.68 5.65 4.61
CA TYR A 124 -8.96 5.81 3.92
C TYR A 124 -8.93 6.97 2.93
N ILE A 125 -8.30 8.09 3.30
CA ILE A 125 -8.21 9.29 2.44
C ILE A 125 -7.33 9.00 1.21
N ASP A 126 -6.21 8.30 1.39
CA ASP A 126 -5.25 8.07 0.31
C ASP A 126 -5.62 6.87 -0.57
N TRP A 127 -6.37 5.89 -0.01
CA TRP A 127 -6.57 4.62 -0.71
C TRP A 127 -7.83 3.87 -0.34
N GLY A 128 -8.16 3.77 0.95
CA GLY A 128 -9.07 2.77 1.51
C GLY A 128 -10.45 2.75 0.86
N PHE A 129 -10.95 3.89 0.39
CA PHE A 129 -12.24 3.94 -0.30
C PHE A 129 -12.23 3.22 -1.66
N ASN A 130 -11.06 2.98 -2.28
CA ASN A 130 -10.99 2.21 -3.52
C ASN A 130 -11.40 0.74 -3.33
N TYR A 131 -11.36 0.20 -2.10
CA TYR A 131 -11.92 -1.13 -1.79
C TYR A 131 -13.45 -1.17 -1.92
N MET A 132 -14.13 -0.02 -1.89
CA MET A 132 -15.58 0.11 -1.97
C MET A 132 -16.07 0.43 -3.39
N ARG A 133 -15.18 0.49 -4.39
CA ARG A 133 -15.51 0.69 -5.80
C ARG A 133 -16.31 -0.51 -6.35
N PRO A 134 -17.06 -0.32 -7.46
CA PRO A 134 -17.55 -1.44 -8.22
C PRO A 134 -16.41 -2.38 -8.63
N SER A 135 -16.67 -3.69 -8.67
CA SER A 135 -15.67 -4.71 -9.02
C SER A 135 -15.07 -4.45 -10.41
N LEU A 136 -13.83 -4.90 -10.60
CA LEU A 136 -13.09 -4.69 -11.85
C LEU A 136 -13.85 -5.24 -13.07
N TYR A 137 -14.40 -6.46 -12.95
CA TYR A 137 -15.16 -7.08 -14.05
C TYR A 137 -16.36 -6.24 -14.49
N ARG A 138 -17.08 -5.61 -13.53
CA ARG A 138 -18.21 -4.72 -13.82
C ARG A 138 -17.75 -3.45 -14.52
N ARG A 139 -16.64 -2.87 -14.09
CA ARG A 139 -16.07 -1.67 -14.69
C ARG A 139 -15.49 -1.91 -16.08
N MET A 140 -15.00 -3.13 -16.33
CA MET A 140 -14.51 -3.56 -17.65
C MET A 140 -15.60 -4.15 -18.53
N ASN A 141 -16.84 -4.24 -18.03
CA ASN A 141 -17.96 -4.90 -18.72
C ASN A 141 -17.65 -6.35 -19.14
N LEU A 142 -16.96 -7.09 -18.26
CA LEU A 142 -16.65 -8.50 -18.50
C LEU A 142 -17.81 -9.38 -18.07
N SER A 143 -18.13 -10.41 -18.87
CA SER A 143 -19.11 -11.43 -18.48
C SER A 143 -18.51 -12.38 -17.44
N LEU A 144 -19.29 -12.64 -16.38
CA LEU A 144 -19.03 -13.70 -15.39
C LEU A 144 -19.88 -14.95 -15.63
N GLU A 145 -20.42 -15.11 -16.83
CA GLU A 145 -21.17 -16.33 -17.17
C GLU A 145 -20.28 -17.55 -17.01
N GLN A 146 -20.86 -18.59 -16.44
CA GLN A 146 -20.17 -19.86 -16.29
C GLN A 146 -19.90 -20.46 -17.68
N ARG A 147 -18.63 -20.76 -17.93
CA ARG A 147 -18.18 -21.34 -19.19
C ARG A 147 -17.96 -22.84 -19.05
N PRO A 148 -18.15 -23.62 -20.13
CA PRO A 148 -17.83 -25.03 -20.13
C PRO A 148 -16.37 -25.31 -19.82
N VAL A 149 -16.08 -26.47 -19.19
CA VAL A 149 -14.70 -26.87 -18.85
C VAL A 149 -13.84 -27.06 -20.08
N GLU A 150 -14.44 -27.41 -21.21
CA GLU A 150 -13.79 -27.56 -22.50
C GLU A 150 -13.18 -26.28 -23.02
N GLU A 151 -13.82 -25.12 -22.75
CA GLU A 151 -13.25 -23.79 -23.09
C GLU A 151 -12.03 -23.48 -22.22
N LEU A 152 -12.05 -23.84 -20.95
CA LEU A 152 -10.89 -23.69 -20.06
C LEU A 152 -9.73 -24.57 -20.52
N ASP A 153 -9.98 -25.84 -20.87
CA ASP A 153 -8.98 -26.77 -21.40
C ASP A 153 -8.36 -26.21 -22.70
N ALA A 154 -9.22 -25.74 -23.62
CA ALA A 154 -8.75 -25.13 -24.86
C ALA A 154 -7.89 -23.88 -24.62
N LEU A 155 -8.25 -23.03 -23.63
CA LEU A 155 -7.46 -21.88 -23.23
C LEU A 155 -6.09 -22.29 -22.66
N CYS A 156 -6.06 -23.29 -21.75
CA CYS A 156 -4.83 -23.80 -21.17
C CYS A 156 -3.88 -24.35 -22.25
N LYS A 157 -4.40 -25.15 -23.18
CA LYS A 157 -3.62 -25.69 -24.31
C LYS A 157 -3.05 -24.59 -25.20
N ARG A 158 -3.84 -23.58 -25.52
CA ARG A 158 -3.40 -22.42 -26.32
C ARG A 158 -2.32 -21.62 -25.61
N LEU A 159 -2.46 -21.35 -24.31
CA LEU A 159 -1.47 -20.65 -23.52
C LEU A 159 -0.15 -21.44 -23.42
N ALA A 160 -0.25 -22.75 -23.19
CA ALA A 160 0.93 -23.63 -23.16
C ALA A 160 1.67 -23.66 -24.52
N ALA A 161 0.93 -23.76 -25.61
CA ALA A 161 1.50 -23.71 -26.97
C ALA A 161 2.20 -22.36 -27.24
N SER A 162 1.58 -21.25 -26.84
CA SER A 162 2.15 -19.92 -26.98
C SER A 162 3.42 -19.75 -26.13
N ALA A 163 3.41 -20.24 -24.88
CA ALA A 163 4.58 -20.20 -24.00
C ALA A 163 5.76 -21.02 -24.60
N ASN A 164 5.48 -22.23 -25.12
CA ASN A 164 6.48 -23.06 -25.75
C ASN A 164 7.07 -22.40 -27.03
N ALA A 165 6.24 -21.79 -27.84
CA ALA A 165 6.69 -21.08 -29.04
C ALA A 165 7.58 -19.87 -28.76
N LEU A 166 7.39 -19.22 -27.61
CA LEU A 166 8.21 -18.09 -27.19
C LEU A 166 9.53 -18.51 -26.51
N ARG A 167 9.61 -19.76 -26.01
CA ARG A 167 10.72 -20.24 -25.17
C ARG A 167 12.07 -20.04 -25.83
N ASP A 168 12.21 -20.39 -27.11
CA ASP A 168 13.47 -20.34 -27.87
C ASP A 168 13.93 -18.90 -28.15
N SER A 169 13.05 -17.92 -28.02
CA SER A 169 13.36 -16.48 -28.24
C SER A 169 13.78 -15.75 -26.96
N LEU A 170 13.66 -16.40 -25.81
CA LEU A 170 13.97 -15.79 -24.51
C LEU A 170 15.46 -15.92 -24.17
N LYS A 171 15.99 -14.87 -23.53
CA LYS A 171 17.34 -14.91 -22.98
C LYS A 171 17.41 -15.86 -21.80
N GLU A 172 18.48 -16.66 -21.76
CA GLU A 172 18.79 -17.59 -20.67
C GLU A 172 20.11 -17.23 -20.00
N ASP A 173 20.23 -17.65 -18.76
CA ASP A 173 21.48 -17.66 -18.03
C ASP A 173 22.32 -18.95 -18.38
N GLU A 174 23.47 -19.10 -17.73
CA GLU A 174 24.38 -20.26 -17.91
C GLU A 174 23.75 -21.61 -17.52
N ASN A 175 22.66 -21.61 -16.77
CA ASN A 175 21.91 -22.78 -16.32
C ASN A 175 20.67 -23.06 -17.19
N GLY A 176 20.46 -22.31 -18.27
CA GLY A 176 19.29 -22.43 -19.12
C GLY A 176 18.01 -21.90 -18.48
N VAL A 177 18.12 -21.02 -17.48
CA VAL A 177 16.98 -20.36 -16.83
C VAL A 177 16.75 -18.99 -17.45
N PHE A 178 15.48 -18.63 -17.63
CA PHE A 178 15.13 -17.30 -18.14
C PHE A 178 15.82 -16.19 -17.35
N ALA A 179 16.45 -15.28 -18.05
CA ALA A 179 17.11 -14.11 -17.49
C ALA A 179 16.59 -12.83 -18.13
N LEU A 180 16.49 -11.74 -17.36
CA LEU A 180 16.17 -10.43 -17.89
C LEU A 180 17.27 -9.97 -18.85
N GLU A 181 16.87 -9.21 -19.89
CA GLU A 181 17.85 -8.61 -20.82
C GLU A 181 18.79 -7.63 -20.13
N LYS A 182 18.23 -6.89 -19.17
CA LYS A 182 18.93 -5.92 -18.32
C LYS A 182 18.55 -6.18 -16.87
N ASP A 183 18.61 -5.16 -16.05
CA ASP A 183 18.18 -5.21 -14.66
C ASP A 183 16.65 -5.02 -14.51
N SER A 184 16.15 -5.25 -13.32
CA SER A 184 14.73 -5.06 -12.99
C SER A 184 14.25 -3.62 -13.19
N ALA A 185 15.12 -2.63 -13.00
CA ALA A 185 14.76 -1.22 -13.18
C ALA A 185 14.45 -0.90 -14.65
N ALA A 186 15.14 -1.54 -15.58
CA ALA A 186 14.84 -1.43 -17.02
C ALA A 186 13.45 -2.00 -17.33
N GLU A 187 13.07 -3.13 -16.73
CA GLU A 187 11.71 -3.68 -16.88
C GLU A 187 10.66 -2.76 -16.28
N PHE A 188 10.90 -2.23 -15.08
CA PHE A 188 9.97 -1.29 -14.42
C PHE A 188 9.74 -0.03 -15.25
N SER A 189 10.75 0.45 -15.96
CA SER A 189 10.65 1.64 -16.82
C SER A 189 9.70 1.47 -18.01
N LYS A 190 9.43 0.23 -18.44
CA LYS A 190 8.51 -0.09 -19.53
C LYS A 190 7.04 -0.05 -19.11
N ILE A 191 6.74 -0.28 -17.83
CA ILE A 191 5.38 -0.43 -17.31
C ILE A 191 4.48 0.80 -17.57
N PRO A 192 4.92 2.05 -17.33
CA PRO A 192 4.09 3.21 -17.64
C PRO A 192 3.68 3.33 -19.13
N ALA A 193 4.54 2.87 -20.05
CA ALA A 193 4.21 2.83 -21.46
C ALA A 193 3.16 1.74 -21.76
N ALA A 194 3.29 0.57 -21.14
CA ALA A 194 2.30 -0.50 -21.27
C ALA A 194 0.92 -0.07 -20.74
N TYR A 195 0.87 0.63 -19.61
CA TYR A 195 -0.39 1.17 -19.07
C TYR A 195 -1.02 2.24 -19.96
N ARG A 196 -0.23 3.07 -20.67
CA ARG A 196 -0.77 4.01 -21.66
C ARG A 196 -1.46 3.29 -22.82
N LEU A 197 -0.88 2.18 -23.29
CA LEU A 197 -1.50 1.35 -24.34
C LEU A 197 -2.77 0.68 -23.82
N LEU A 198 -2.72 0.06 -22.66
CA LEU A 198 -3.87 -0.59 -22.03
C LEU A 198 -5.02 0.41 -21.76
N GLY A 199 -4.68 1.63 -21.37
CA GLY A 199 -5.65 2.70 -21.12
C GLY A 199 -6.36 3.22 -22.38
N ALA A 200 -5.79 2.99 -23.58
CA ALA A 200 -6.46 3.28 -24.82
C ALA A 200 -7.62 2.29 -25.08
N ASP A 201 -7.45 1.02 -24.71
CA ASP A 201 -8.47 -0.01 -24.88
C ASP A 201 -9.46 -0.04 -23.71
N TYR A 202 -8.97 0.23 -22.51
CA TYR A 202 -9.74 0.17 -21.26
C TYR A 202 -9.56 1.46 -20.44
N SER A 203 -10.55 2.34 -20.50
CA SER A 203 -10.50 3.65 -19.82
C SER A 203 -10.22 3.59 -18.33
N ILE A 204 -10.54 2.49 -17.66
CA ILE A 204 -10.25 2.29 -16.23
C ILE A 204 -8.75 2.28 -15.92
N PHE A 205 -7.92 1.99 -16.91
CA PHE A 205 -6.46 2.03 -16.80
C PHE A 205 -5.86 3.34 -17.36
N SER A 206 -6.71 4.27 -17.79
CA SER A 206 -6.27 5.61 -18.18
C SER A 206 -5.90 6.42 -16.94
N GLY A 207 -4.63 6.78 -16.83
CA GLY A 207 -4.15 7.57 -15.71
C GLY A 207 -2.63 7.69 -15.67
N THR A 208 -2.15 8.44 -14.70
CA THR A 208 -0.71 8.57 -14.48
C THR A 208 -0.23 7.47 -13.55
N VAL A 209 0.73 6.70 -14.01
CA VAL A 209 1.45 5.71 -13.21
C VAL A 209 2.95 6.00 -13.29
N TYR A 210 3.68 5.57 -12.29
CA TYR A 210 5.13 5.72 -12.20
C TYR A 210 5.79 4.34 -12.21
N PRO A 211 7.09 4.24 -12.64
CA PRO A 211 7.82 3.00 -12.59
C PRO A 211 7.82 2.41 -11.16
N ALA A 212 7.63 1.10 -11.06
CA ALA A 212 7.83 0.39 -9.80
C ALA A 212 9.29 0.50 -9.34
N LYS A 213 9.55 0.18 -8.08
CA LYS A 213 10.86 0.22 -7.46
C LYS A 213 11.22 -1.13 -6.87
N GLY A 214 12.47 -1.55 -7.08
CA GLY A 214 13.00 -2.76 -6.45
C GLY A 214 13.33 -2.50 -4.98
N VAL A 215 12.83 -3.35 -4.10
CA VAL A 215 13.07 -3.27 -2.65
C VAL A 215 14.44 -3.88 -2.31
N LYS A 216 15.24 -3.21 -1.49
CA LYS A 216 16.53 -3.74 -1.01
C LYS A 216 16.35 -4.92 -0.04
N ALA A 217 15.30 -4.87 0.77
CA ALA A 217 14.91 -5.94 1.69
C ALA A 217 14.15 -7.10 0.98
N SER A 218 14.34 -7.30 -0.32
CA SER A 218 13.68 -8.34 -1.13
C SER A 218 13.79 -9.74 -0.54
N VAL A 219 14.94 -10.09 0.04
CA VAL A 219 15.13 -11.39 0.72
C VAL A 219 14.11 -11.58 1.85
N ALA A 220 13.89 -10.54 2.66
CA ALA A 220 12.88 -10.60 3.73
C ALA A 220 11.46 -10.72 3.16
N MET A 221 11.15 -10.04 2.04
CA MET A 221 9.88 -10.20 1.33
C MET A 221 9.68 -11.63 0.83
N SER A 222 10.74 -12.28 0.32
CA SER A 222 10.68 -13.67 -0.14
C SER A 222 10.32 -14.62 0.99
N TYR A 223 10.88 -14.45 2.19
CA TYR A 223 10.49 -15.24 3.36
C TYR A 223 9.02 -15.03 3.76
N GLY A 224 8.46 -13.86 3.48
CA GLY A 224 7.05 -13.57 3.68
C GLY A 224 6.13 -14.00 2.53
N GLY A 225 6.68 -14.56 1.44
CA GLY A 225 5.93 -14.91 0.23
C GLY A 225 5.36 -13.68 -0.50
N ILE A 226 6.01 -12.51 -0.35
CA ILE A 226 5.53 -11.24 -0.90
C ILE A 226 6.26 -10.96 -2.21
N ALA A 227 5.54 -10.95 -3.33
CA ALA A 227 6.07 -10.64 -4.65
C ALA A 227 6.21 -9.13 -4.90
N GLY A 228 5.30 -8.35 -4.37
CA GLY A 228 5.28 -6.89 -4.43
C GLY A 228 4.35 -6.30 -3.39
N ILE A 229 4.38 -5.01 -3.22
CA ILE A 229 3.47 -4.27 -2.34
C ILE A 229 3.34 -2.81 -2.80
N TYR A 230 2.11 -2.38 -3.02
CA TYR A 230 1.78 -0.97 -3.19
C TYR A 230 1.61 -0.32 -1.81
N ILE A 231 2.31 0.77 -1.56
CA ILE A 231 2.19 1.53 -0.31
C ILE A 231 1.40 2.81 -0.55
N PRO A 232 0.11 2.86 -0.16
CA PRO A 232 -0.79 3.97 -0.45
C PRO A 232 -0.31 5.32 0.05
N TYR A 233 0.24 5.38 1.26
CA TYR A 233 0.74 6.60 1.89
C TYR A 233 1.80 7.35 1.07
N PHE A 234 2.44 6.65 0.16
CA PHE A 234 3.48 7.18 -0.72
C PHE A 234 3.09 7.08 -2.19
N ALA A 235 1.96 6.45 -2.49
CA ALA A 235 1.60 6.03 -3.84
C ALA A 235 2.82 5.42 -4.54
N GLU A 236 3.35 4.33 -3.99
CA GLU A 236 4.59 3.73 -4.46
C GLU A 236 4.42 2.22 -4.65
N ALA A 237 4.68 1.76 -5.87
CA ALA A 237 4.72 0.34 -6.23
C ALA A 237 6.12 -0.23 -5.95
N ASN A 238 6.21 -1.17 -5.03
CA ASN A 238 7.45 -1.81 -4.59
C ASN A 238 7.46 -3.28 -4.98
N VAL A 239 8.55 -3.76 -5.54
CA VAL A 239 8.66 -5.11 -6.07
C VAL A 239 9.83 -5.85 -5.43
N ASN A 240 9.56 -7.06 -5.01
CA ASN A 240 10.58 -7.99 -4.60
C ASN A 240 11.43 -8.40 -5.82
N ILE A 241 12.70 -8.02 -5.82
CA ILE A 241 13.62 -8.37 -6.91
C ILE A 241 14.39 -9.70 -6.65
N ASN A 242 14.12 -10.36 -5.52
CA ASN A 242 14.65 -11.69 -5.17
C ASN A 242 13.63 -12.81 -5.48
N GLN A 243 12.84 -12.63 -6.53
CA GLN A 243 11.92 -13.62 -7.08
C GLN A 243 12.42 -14.08 -8.46
N PRO A 244 11.91 -15.20 -9.01
CA PRO A 244 12.24 -15.62 -10.36
C PRO A 244 12.06 -14.47 -11.37
N ALA A 245 13.05 -14.30 -12.26
CA ALA A 245 13.07 -13.20 -13.23
C ALA A 245 11.78 -13.10 -14.07
N LEU A 246 11.19 -14.24 -14.39
CA LEU A 246 9.91 -14.39 -15.07
C LEU A 246 8.76 -13.61 -14.40
N LEU A 247 8.76 -13.50 -13.06
CA LEU A 247 7.67 -12.91 -12.29
C LEU A 247 7.86 -11.40 -12.06
N ILE A 248 9.05 -10.85 -12.27
CA ILE A 248 9.39 -9.46 -11.94
C ILE A 248 8.50 -8.48 -12.71
N ALA A 249 8.34 -8.68 -14.02
CA ALA A 249 7.53 -7.76 -14.83
C ALA A 249 6.03 -7.84 -14.48
N SER A 250 5.50 -9.05 -14.24
CA SER A 250 4.10 -9.23 -13.85
C SER A 250 3.81 -8.66 -12.47
N SER A 251 4.70 -8.87 -11.50
CA SER A 251 4.59 -8.26 -10.17
C SER A 251 4.62 -6.73 -10.26
N ALA A 252 5.52 -6.17 -11.06
CA ALA A 252 5.58 -4.73 -11.27
C ALA A 252 4.31 -4.17 -11.92
N ALA A 253 3.76 -4.86 -12.91
CA ALA A 253 2.49 -4.48 -13.52
C ALA A 253 1.35 -4.53 -12.51
N HIS A 254 1.25 -5.59 -11.71
CA HIS A 254 0.24 -5.74 -10.66
C HIS A 254 0.29 -4.57 -9.65
N GLU A 255 1.46 -4.33 -9.05
CA GLU A 255 1.60 -3.23 -8.08
C GLU A 255 1.34 -1.85 -8.72
N THR A 256 1.64 -1.71 -10.01
CA THR A 256 1.38 -0.46 -10.73
C THR A 256 -0.12 -0.24 -10.98
N ALA A 257 -0.94 -1.30 -11.11
CA ALA A 257 -2.41 -1.16 -11.24
C ALA A 257 -3.02 -0.41 -10.05
N HIS A 258 -2.41 -0.54 -8.89
CA HIS A 258 -2.86 0.13 -7.68
C HIS A 258 -2.77 1.67 -7.77
N TYR A 259 -1.86 2.26 -8.56
CA TYR A 259 -1.89 3.71 -8.82
C TYR A 259 -3.22 4.20 -9.40
N LEU A 260 -3.94 3.33 -10.10
CA LEU A 260 -5.20 3.64 -10.75
C LEU A 260 -6.42 3.30 -9.88
N GLY A 261 -6.17 2.96 -8.61
CA GLY A 261 -7.21 2.61 -7.66
C GLY A 261 -7.83 1.23 -7.90
N VAL A 262 -7.12 0.33 -8.57
CA VAL A 262 -7.53 -1.08 -8.67
C VAL A 262 -7.18 -1.75 -7.35
N ALA A 263 -8.17 -1.93 -6.48
CA ALA A 263 -7.97 -2.46 -5.13
C ALA A 263 -8.32 -3.95 -5.01
N ARG A 264 -9.17 -4.45 -5.89
CA ARG A 264 -9.56 -5.88 -6.01
C ARG A 264 -9.96 -6.19 -7.44
N GLU A 265 -9.83 -7.44 -7.77
CA GLU A 265 -10.27 -8.06 -9.02
C GLU A 265 -11.79 -8.25 -9.08
#